data_ea9399904ca00ba32381af94d3a8a8ce
#
_entry.id   ea9399904ca00ba32381af94d3a8a8ce
#
_cell.length_a   1.000
_cell.length_b   1.000
_cell.length_c   1.000
_cell.angle_alpha   90.00
_cell.angle_beta   90.00
_cell.angle_gamma   90.00
#
_symmetry.space_group_name_H-M   'P 1'
#
loop_
_entity.id
_entity.type
_entity.pdbx_description
1 polymer ?
#
loop_
_entity_poly.entity_id
_entity_poly.type
_entity_poly.pdbx_seq_one_letter_code
_entity_poly.pdbx_strand_id
1 'polypeptide(L)'
;MNKEYQVLFFTHTGAIKFERTMKKENVSCELMPVPRSLSSSCGVSARICYNGQVNRLIDDQVEKIYQKHDGNYTLIYEAEI
;
A
#
# COMPACT_ATOMS: atom_id res chain seq x y z
N MET A 1 -6.86 17.15 2.22
CA MET A 1 -5.73 16.90 1.32
C MET A 1 -5.38 15.42 1.28
N ASN A 2 -4.99 14.93 0.12
CA ASN A 2 -4.62 13.53 -0.02
C ASN A 2 -3.27 13.26 0.64
N LYS A 3 -3.17 12.11 1.30
CA LYS A 3 -1.91 11.62 1.84
C LYS A 3 -1.39 10.51 0.95
N GLU A 4 -0.08 10.37 0.90
CA GLU A 4 0.55 9.33 0.10
C GLU A 4 0.93 8.15 0.99
N TYR A 5 0.58 6.95 0.53
CA TYR A 5 0.87 5.72 1.25
C TYR A 5 1.57 4.73 0.34
N GLN A 6 2.43 3.90 0.94
CA GLN A 6 3.06 2.79 0.25
C GLN A 6 2.54 1.51 0.89
N VAL A 7 1.81 0.72 0.10
CA VAL A 7 1.18 -0.51 0.59
C VAL A 7 1.98 -1.71 0.11
N LEU A 8 2.37 -2.58 1.03
CA LEU A 8 3.15 -3.77 0.74
C LEU A 8 2.27 -5.00 0.91
N PHE A 9 2.52 -6.02 0.10
CA PHE A 9 1.63 -7.18 0.01
C PHE A 9 2.39 -8.48 0.26
N PHE A 10 1.65 -9.53 0.63
CA PHE A 10 2.24 -10.86 0.77
C PHE A 10 2.49 -11.52 -0.58
N THR A 11 1.65 -11.24 -1.58
CA THR A 11 1.74 -11.87 -2.89
C THR A 11 1.49 -10.86 -4.02
N HIS A 12 1.97 -11.21 -5.23
CA HIS A 12 1.67 -10.42 -6.43
C HIS A 12 0.18 -10.38 -6.74
N THR A 13 -0.49 -11.53 -6.55
CA THR A 13 -1.94 -11.61 -6.79
C THR A 13 -2.69 -10.63 -5.89
N GLY A 14 -2.27 -10.53 -4.63
CA GLY A 14 -2.86 -9.57 -3.70
C GLY A 14 -2.70 -8.13 -4.16
N ALA A 15 -1.52 -7.81 -4.70
CA ALA A 15 -1.26 -6.46 -5.20
C ALA A 15 -2.17 -6.13 -6.39
N ILE A 16 -2.34 -7.08 -7.31
CA ILE A 16 -3.20 -6.88 -8.49
C ILE A 16 -4.66 -6.70 -8.08
N LYS A 17 -5.14 -7.50 -7.14
CA LYS A 17 -6.50 -7.35 -6.62
C LYS A 17 -6.71 -6.00 -5.96
N PHE A 18 -5.72 -5.57 -5.19
CA PHE A 18 -5.77 -4.27 -4.52
C PHE A 18 -5.88 -3.13 -5.55
N GLU A 19 -5.07 -3.20 -6.60
CA GLU A 19 -5.11 -2.18 -7.66
C GLU A 19 -6.50 -2.11 -8.30
N ARG A 20 -7.10 -3.26 -8.58
CA ARG A 20 -8.44 -3.29 -9.16
C ARG A 20 -9.47 -2.66 -8.22
N THR A 21 -9.37 -2.95 -6.93
CA THR A 21 -10.29 -2.37 -5.94
C THR A 21 -10.12 -0.85 -5.88
N MET A 22 -8.88 -0.38 -5.90
CA MET A 22 -8.62 1.06 -5.85
C MET A 22 -9.18 1.76 -7.08
N LYS A 23 -9.08 1.14 -8.25
CA LYS A 23 -9.66 1.71 -9.47
C LYS A 23 -11.18 1.84 -9.36
N LYS A 24 -11.84 0.84 -8.77
CA LYS A 24 -13.29 0.89 -8.55
C LYS A 24 -13.67 2.01 -7.59
N GLU A 25 -12.82 2.29 -6.62
CA GLU A 25 -13.06 3.32 -5.61
C GLU A 25 -12.56 4.70 -6.05
N ASN A 26 -12.07 4.82 -7.28
CA ASN A 26 -11.50 6.06 -7.81
C ASN A 26 -10.32 6.56 -6.98
N VAL A 27 -9.55 5.64 -6.42
CA VAL A 27 -8.33 5.97 -5.67
C VAL A 27 -7.13 5.83 -6.59
N SER A 28 -6.29 6.86 -6.63
CA SER A 28 -5.05 6.81 -7.41
C SER A 28 -4.14 5.71 -6.87
N CYS A 29 -3.78 4.77 -7.74
CA CYS A 29 -2.99 3.61 -7.33
C CYS A 29 -2.03 3.21 -8.44
N GLU A 30 -0.76 3.03 -8.08
CA GLU A 30 0.26 2.62 -9.03
C GLU A 30 1.07 1.48 -8.43
N LEU A 31 1.11 0.35 -9.14
CA LEU A 31 1.97 -0.76 -8.73
C LEU A 31 3.42 -0.45 -9.11
N MET A 32 4.35 -0.79 -8.22
CA MET A 32 5.75 -0.48 -8.42
C MET A 32 6.61 -1.42 -7.58
N PRO A 33 7.92 -1.53 -7.87
CA PRO A 33 8.81 -2.30 -6.99
C PRO A 33 8.83 -1.71 -5.59
N VAL A 34 9.12 -2.57 -4.61
CA VAL A 34 9.24 -2.11 -3.22
C VAL A 34 10.43 -1.17 -3.10
N PRO A 35 10.25 0.03 -2.50
CA PRO A 35 11.38 0.94 -2.28
C PRO A 35 12.49 0.28 -1.47
N ARG A 36 13.74 0.70 -1.74
CA ARG A 36 14.92 0.10 -1.09
C ARG A 36 14.91 0.16 0.42
N SER A 37 14.35 1.24 0.97
CA SER A 37 14.31 1.43 2.42
C SER A 37 13.27 0.56 3.11
N LEU A 38 12.43 -0.13 2.34
CA LEU A 38 11.37 -0.99 2.87
C LEU A 38 11.64 -2.43 2.50
N SER A 39 11.09 -3.37 3.27
CA SER A 39 11.20 -4.79 2.96
C SER A 39 9.83 -5.43 2.96
N SER A 40 9.64 -6.42 2.08
CA SER A 40 8.35 -7.07 1.89
C SER A 40 8.57 -8.53 1.50
N SER A 41 7.58 -9.37 1.77
CA SER A 41 7.56 -10.76 1.33
C SER A 41 7.49 -10.88 -0.18
N CYS A 42 6.96 -9.87 -0.85
CA CYS A 42 6.78 -9.84 -2.29
C CYS A 42 7.49 -8.60 -2.84
N GLY A 43 8.01 -8.67 -4.05
CA GLY A 43 8.77 -7.57 -4.63
C GLY A 43 7.94 -6.43 -5.19
N VAL A 44 6.61 -6.46 -5.00
CA VAL A 44 5.70 -5.47 -5.57
C VAL A 44 4.98 -4.73 -4.46
N SER A 45 4.81 -3.43 -4.65
CA SER A 45 4.06 -2.58 -3.73
C SER A 45 3.14 -1.67 -4.52
N ALA A 46 2.24 -0.97 -3.83
CA ALA A 46 1.35 0.00 -4.44
C ALA A 46 1.52 1.36 -3.79
N ARG A 47 1.67 2.38 -4.62
CA ARG A 47 1.65 3.76 -4.14
C ARG A 47 0.25 4.30 -4.35
N ILE A 48 -0.36 4.79 -3.28
CA ILE A 48 -1.70 5.35 -3.36
C ILE A 48 -1.71 6.76 -2.78
N CYS A 49 -2.63 7.58 -3.30
CA CYS A 49 -2.96 8.88 -2.72
C CYS A 49 -4.40 8.79 -2.25
N TYR A 50 -4.60 8.95 -0.96
CA TYR A 50 -5.91 8.68 -0.36
C TYR A 50 -6.21 9.71 0.72
N ASN A 51 -7.47 10.12 0.81
CA ASN A 51 -7.92 11.16 1.74
C ASN A 51 -8.87 10.61 2.80
N GLY A 52 -9.00 9.31 2.90
CA GLY A 52 -9.85 8.68 3.90
C GLY A 52 -9.03 7.93 4.94
N GLN A 53 -9.72 7.11 5.72
CA GLN A 53 -9.04 6.26 6.69
C GLN A 53 -8.49 5.03 5.97
N VAL A 54 -7.17 4.93 5.94
CA VAL A 54 -6.48 3.86 5.22
C VAL A 54 -6.83 2.48 5.78
N ASN A 55 -7.28 2.40 7.04
CA ASN A 55 -7.72 1.14 7.64
C ASN A 55 -8.82 0.47 6.83
N ARG A 56 -9.62 1.24 6.10
CA ARG A 56 -10.71 0.72 5.29
C ARG A 56 -10.21 -0.03 4.05
N LEU A 57 -8.96 0.17 3.69
CA LEU A 57 -8.35 -0.46 2.52
C LEU A 57 -7.63 -1.76 2.85
N ILE A 58 -7.51 -2.10 4.13
CA ILE A 58 -6.76 -3.27 4.56
C ILE A 58 -7.56 -4.54 4.31
N ASP A 59 -6.93 -5.52 3.67
CA ASP A 59 -7.48 -6.86 3.52
C ASP A 59 -6.40 -7.88 3.92
N ASP A 60 -6.69 -9.17 3.74
CA ASP A 60 -5.78 -10.23 4.17
C ASP A 60 -4.52 -10.34 3.31
N GLN A 61 -4.43 -9.59 2.21
CA GLN A 61 -3.27 -9.59 1.33
C GLN A 61 -2.31 -8.46 1.65
N VAL A 62 -2.71 -7.50 2.47
CA VAL A 62 -1.87 -6.37 2.82
C VAL A 62 -0.92 -6.76 3.94
N GLU A 63 0.38 -6.66 3.69
CA GLU A 63 1.41 -6.98 4.69
C GLU A 63 1.73 -5.80 5.57
N LYS A 64 2.00 -4.64 4.97
CA LYS A 64 2.37 -3.41 5.68
C LYS A 64 1.85 -2.22 4.93
N ILE A 65 1.62 -1.12 5.67
CA ILE A 65 1.33 0.17 5.06
C ILE A 65 2.23 1.21 5.70
N TYR A 66 2.91 1.97 4.85
CA TYR A 66 3.72 3.11 5.27
C TYR A 66 3.07 4.40 4.79
N GLN A 67 3.13 5.43 5.61
CA GLN A 67 2.77 6.77 5.15
C GLN A 67 4.04 7.46 4.69
N LYS A 68 4.00 8.06 3.49
CA LYS A 68 5.14 8.78 2.96
C LYS A 68 4.98 10.27 3.22
N HIS A 69 6.01 10.89 3.78
CA HIS A 69 6.01 12.32 4.07
C HIS A 69 7.44 12.85 3.92
N ASP A 70 7.62 13.84 3.04
CA ASP A 70 8.93 14.46 2.79
C ASP A 70 10.03 13.45 2.50
N GLY A 71 9.72 12.42 1.72
CA GLY A 71 10.68 11.38 1.36
C GLY A 71 10.90 10.33 2.42
N ASN A 72 10.27 10.44 3.57
CA ASN A 72 10.40 9.47 4.65
C ASN A 72 9.17 8.58 4.72
N TYR A 73 9.37 7.34 5.19
CA TYR A 73 8.29 6.38 5.36
C TYR A 73 8.08 6.10 6.83
N THR A 74 6.83 6.17 7.28
CA THR A 74 6.43 5.85 8.65
C THR A 74 5.50 4.65 8.61
N LEU A 75 5.85 3.57 9.32
CA LEU A 75 5.01 2.38 9.38
C LEU A 75 3.74 2.70 10.17
N ILE A 76 2.57 2.49 9.55
CA ILE A 76 1.29 2.74 10.22
C ILE A 76 0.44 1.48 10.35
N TYR A 77 0.80 0.41 9.65
CA TYR A 77 0.10 -0.88 9.76
C TYR A 77 1.06 -2.01 9.44
N GLU A 78 0.99 -3.06 10.24
CA GLU A 78 1.72 -4.29 9.98
C GLU A 78 0.82 -5.46 10.34
N ALA A 79 0.64 -6.38 9.39
CA ALA A 79 -0.21 -7.54 9.62
C ALA A 79 0.41 -8.46 10.66
N GLU A 80 -0.42 -8.99 11.55
CA GLU A 80 0.00 -10.03 12.47
C GLU A 80 -0.09 -11.37 11.77
N ILE A 81 0.96 -12.18 11.94
CA ILE A 81 1.04 -13.48 11.30
C ILE A 81 1.04 -14.56 12.37
#